data_a4ee398c3488f76fed7bc31918e08a40
#
_entry.id   a4ee398c3488f76fed7bc31918e08a40
#
_cell.length_a   1.000
_cell.length_b   1.000
_cell.length_c   1.000
_cell.angle_alpha   90.00
_cell.angle_beta   90.00
_cell.angle_gamma   90.00
#
_symmetry.space_group_name_H-M   'P 1'
#
loop_
_entity.id
_entity.type
_entity.pdbx_description
1 polymer ?
#
loop_
_entity_poly.entity_id
_entity_poly.type
_entity_poly.pdbx_seq_one_letter_code
_entity_poly.pdbx_strand_id
1 'polypeptide(L)'
;MTSRLTSAVWEGVENVYAAADLWVERALRDDDSLFTPGAPIWTLSRLRELRERFLDRPDEGAGSFEDKLREQLEGSPPEVHQLMAEVLYAHLLIISRNSMKGETKRRKIDVVLGWGAPIATMPDAVAKGLTPGVAFSQALNLYRPEQVGFIIEFAEQWKEVPRVERGPRLDDPWAFKEFVNGVDPRGRLLRGHPNKARAQRRAVLHLVHPDTFERILTADDSEKLVNDFADLVTEETTDTDRKLQQIRSALEAEHGADFDFYVNVLNAPGGDDATGEDELPEDPSEPPAPGLTELAHELLLTEPGDFLHRIEKLLADKRQVIFQGPPGTGKTYVAQALAQHLAGSDDRVTLVQMHPSYAYEDFVQGFRPTMQGGQPGFELRDGPLPRVAEAARANPAAKHFLIIDEINRGNLAKVFGELYFLLEYRKRGIRLQYQSGEEADFSLPPNLYFIGTMNTADRSIALVDSALRRRFYFVEFHPDAEPIKGLLRRWLTANAPKMGWVADVVDKANELLGDDRHAAIGPSHFMKSGLDDETVERIWTHSVLPYVEECLYGQHDRLSEFDLDKLRASSGPGAPQADGEPPDEHAPTGADGEPRVEQDREAREDPGDGSVAGR
;
A
#
# COMPACT_ATOMS: atom_id res chain seq x y z
N MET A 1 -4.88 27.04 -26.73
CA MET A 1 -5.11 26.70 -25.34
C MET A 1 -4.28 25.48 -25.03
N THR A 2 -3.54 25.48 -23.96
CA THR A 2 -2.55 24.43 -23.66
C THR A 2 -2.66 24.03 -22.20
N SER A 3 -2.71 22.70 -21.92
CA SER A 3 -2.58 22.15 -20.56
C SER A 3 -1.11 22.03 -20.13
N ARG A 4 -0.20 22.49 -20.97
CA ARG A 4 1.25 22.48 -20.73
C ARG A 4 1.60 23.52 -19.67
N LEU A 5 2.27 23.10 -18.60
CA LEU A 5 2.85 24.03 -17.64
C LEU A 5 3.87 24.94 -18.29
N THR A 6 3.91 26.19 -17.84
CA THR A 6 4.93 27.15 -18.26
C THR A 6 6.00 27.31 -17.18
N SER A 7 7.18 27.81 -17.56
CA SER A 7 8.25 28.13 -16.61
C SER A 7 7.86 29.26 -15.64
N ALA A 8 6.82 30.03 -15.96
CA ALA A 8 6.24 31.04 -15.06
C ALA A 8 5.55 30.38 -13.85
N VAL A 9 4.97 29.18 -14.06
CA VAL A 9 4.30 28.39 -13.01
C VAL A 9 5.29 27.45 -12.32
N TRP A 10 6.25 26.85 -13.09
CA TRP A 10 7.18 25.86 -12.54
C TRP A 10 8.52 25.89 -13.26
N GLU A 11 9.54 26.45 -12.61
CA GLU A 11 10.89 26.59 -13.17
C GLU A 11 11.49 25.25 -13.64
N GLY A 12 12.00 25.22 -14.87
CA GLY A 12 12.68 24.07 -15.48
C GLY A 12 11.74 23.02 -16.08
N VAL A 13 10.43 23.27 -16.09
CA VAL A 13 9.43 22.34 -16.64
C VAL A 13 9.61 22.07 -18.14
N GLU A 14 10.17 23.01 -18.88
CA GLU A 14 10.53 22.86 -20.30
C GLU A 14 11.48 21.68 -20.56
N ASN A 15 12.35 21.36 -19.60
CA ASN A 15 13.24 20.20 -19.73
C ASN A 15 12.46 18.88 -19.67
N VAL A 16 11.38 18.82 -18.90
CA VAL A 16 10.51 17.63 -18.81
C VAL A 16 9.81 17.39 -20.13
N TYR A 17 9.22 18.45 -20.72
CA TYR A 17 8.52 18.33 -21.99
C TYR A 17 9.48 18.06 -23.16
N ALA A 18 10.65 18.69 -23.19
CA ALA A 18 11.70 18.36 -24.17
C ALA A 18 12.15 16.89 -24.09
N ALA A 19 12.23 16.34 -22.89
CA ALA A 19 12.54 14.93 -22.68
C ALA A 19 11.38 14.02 -23.09
N ALA A 20 10.14 14.42 -22.85
CA ALA A 20 8.95 13.71 -23.32
C ALA A 20 8.85 13.71 -24.85
N ASP A 21 9.08 14.87 -25.50
CA ASP A 21 9.14 14.97 -26.97
C ASP A 21 10.22 14.03 -27.54
N LEU A 22 11.39 13.96 -26.89
CA LEU A 22 12.46 13.05 -27.29
C LEU A 22 12.04 11.57 -27.15
N TRP A 23 11.33 11.22 -26.08
CA TRP A 23 10.76 9.88 -25.89
C TRP A 23 9.74 9.55 -26.99
N VAL A 24 8.85 10.46 -27.31
CA VAL A 24 7.86 10.30 -28.39
C VAL A 24 8.56 10.04 -29.73
N GLU A 25 9.51 10.88 -30.11
CA GLU A 25 10.19 10.77 -31.42
C GLU A 25 11.06 9.52 -31.51
N ARG A 26 11.89 9.24 -30.52
CA ARG A 26 12.83 8.12 -30.59
C ARG A 26 12.19 6.79 -30.26
N ALA A 27 11.49 6.72 -29.11
CA ALA A 27 10.96 5.47 -28.63
C ALA A 27 9.62 5.10 -29.28
N LEU A 28 8.65 6.03 -29.40
CA LEU A 28 7.32 5.69 -29.90
C LEU A 28 7.23 5.77 -31.42
N ARG A 29 7.75 6.83 -32.07
CA ARG A 29 7.69 7.00 -33.52
C ARG A 29 8.69 6.08 -34.21
N ASP A 30 9.95 6.12 -33.78
CA ASP A 30 11.00 5.22 -34.23
C ASP A 30 11.21 4.05 -33.24
N ASP A 31 12.19 3.20 -33.45
CA ASP A 31 12.54 2.12 -32.52
C ASP A 31 13.87 2.43 -31.81
N ASP A 32 14.24 3.74 -31.74
CA ASP A 32 15.54 4.25 -31.32
C ASP A 32 15.67 4.41 -29.80
N SER A 33 16.89 4.50 -29.30
CA SER A 33 17.24 4.69 -27.91
C SER A 33 17.22 6.15 -27.48
N LEU A 34 16.79 6.39 -26.23
CA LEU A 34 16.93 7.67 -25.56
C LEU A 34 18.38 7.95 -25.12
N PHE A 35 19.09 6.91 -24.67
CA PHE A 35 20.41 7.05 -24.09
C PHE A 35 21.52 6.85 -25.10
N THR A 36 21.33 5.99 -26.11
CA THR A 36 22.28 5.70 -27.16
C THR A 36 21.65 5.94 -28.54
N PRO A 37 21.58 7.19 -29.02
CA PRO A 37 20.96 7.52 -30.30
C PRO A 37 21.52 6.67 -31.47
N GLY A 38 20.62 6.15 -32.30
CA GLY A 38 20.93 5.25 -33.39
C GLY A 38 20.95 3.76 -33.01
N ALA A 39 20.81 3.42 -31.73
CA ALA A 39 20.65 2.03 -31.29
C ALA A 39 19.16 1.63 -31.24
N PRO A 40 18.74 0.55 -31.93
CA PRO A 40 17.33 0.14 -31.98
C PRO A 40 16.92 -0.58 -30.69
N ILE A 41 16.74 0.19 -29.58
CA ILE A 41 16.41 -0.35 -28.25
C ILE A 41 14.91 -0.63 -28.09
N TRP A 42 14.02 0.27 -28.52
CA TRP A 42 12.55 0.14 -28.37
C TRP A 42 11.92 -0.76 -29.44
N THR A 43 12.51 -1.93 -29.67
CA THR A 43 12.02 -2.88 -30.67
C THR A 43 10.98 -3.84 -30.07
N LEU A 44 10.03 -4.30 -30.89
CA LEU A 44 9.02 -5.26 -30.48
C LEU A 44 9.59 -6.53 -29.84
N SER A 45 10.71 -7.05 -30.38
CA SER A 45 11.34 -8.26 -29.85
C SER A 45 11.89 -8.08 -28.43
N ARG A 46 12.54 -6.93 -28.15
CA ARG A 46 13.07 -6.63 -26.81
C ARG A 46 11.96 -6.30 -25.81
N LEU A 47 10.91 -5.61 -26.24
CA LEU A 47 9.74 -5.36 -25.41
C LEU A 47 9.04 -6.66 -25.00
N ARG A 48 8.92 -7.64 -25.92
CA ARG A 48 8.40 -8.96 -25.61
C ARG A 48 9.27 -9.72 -24.61
N GLU A 49 10.59 -9.71 -24.82
CA GLU A 49 11.52 -10.32 -23.87
C GLU A 49 11.41 -9.67 -22.48
N LEU A 50 11.36 -8.34 -22.43
CA LEU A 50 11.21 -7.61 -21.17
C LEU A 50 9.87 -7.93 -20.49
N ARG A 51 8.77 -8.00 -21.24
CA ARG A 51 7.46 -8.42 -20.71
C ARG A 51 7.51 -9.83 -20.12
N GLU A 52 8.06 -10.79 -20.83
CA GLU A 52 8.17 -12.19 -20.38
C GLU A 52 8.97 -12.32 -19.07
N ARG A 53 10.02 -11.51 -18.91
CA ARG A 53 10.86 -11.54 -17.71
C ARG A 53 10.26 -10.80 -16.53
N PHE A 54 9.68 -9.62 -16.75
CA PHE A 54 9.19 -8.74 -15.70
C PHE A 54 7.70 -8.96 -15.39
N LEU A 55 6.83 -9.04 -16.41
CA LEU A 55 5.36 -9.10 -16.19
C LEU A 55 4.81 -10.52 -16.07
N ASP A 56 5.38 -11.49 -16.79
CA ASP A 56 4.90 -12.88 -16.74
C ASP A 56 5.49 -13.67 -15.57
N ARG A 57 6.54 -13.15 -14.93
CA ARG A 57 7.21 -13.73 -13.76
C ARG A 57 7.26 -12.72 -12.61
N PRO A 58 6.11 -12.26 -12.09
CA PRO A 58 6.11 -11.35 -10.96
C PRO A 58 6.78 -12.02 -9.76
N ASP A 59 7.74 -11.31 -9.16
CA ASP A 59 8.38 -11.76 -7.92
C ASP A 59 7.50 -11.38 -6.72
N GLU A 60 7.01 -12.39 -6.01
CA GLU A 60 6.22 -12.27 -4.79
C GLU A 60 7.09 -12.31 -3.51
N GLY A 61 8.43 -12.39 -3.63
CA GLY A 61 9.37 -12.48 -2.52
C GLY A 61 9.48 -11.21 -1.68
N ALA A 62 10.20 -11.28 -0.55
CA ALA A 62 10.61 -10.12 0.23
C ALA A 62 11.82 -9.44 -0.43
N GLY A 63 11.84 -8.11 -0.55
CA GLY A 63 12.95 -7.36 -1.15
C GLY A 63 12.50 -6.02 -1.73
N SER A 64 13.45 -5.13 -2.02
CA SER A 64 13.15 -3.87 -2.70
C SER A 64 12.75 -4.12 -4.17
N PHE A 65 12.10 -3.12 -4.78
CA PHE A 65 11.78 -3.18 -6.22
C PHE A 65 13.04 -3.44 -7.07
N GLU A 66 14.14 -2.80 -6.73
CA GLU A 66 15.41 -2.91 -7.45
C GLU A 66 16.03 -4.31 -7.30
N ASP A 67 15.96 -4.94 -6.12
CA ASP A 67 16.46 -6.30 -5.90
C ASP A 67 15.68 -7.31 -6.73
N LYS A 68 14.36 -7.24 -6.67
CA LYS A 68 13.44 -8.10 -7.45
C LYS A 68 13.64 -7.95 -8.94
N LEU A 69 13.76 -6.70 -9.41
CA LEU A 69 13.99 -6.40 -10.81
C LEU A 69 15.34 -6.98 -11.30
N ARG A 70 16.36 -6.92 -10.45
CA ARG A 70 17.68 -7.49 -10.77
C ARG A 70 17.61 -9.01 -10.98
N GLU A 71 16.92 -9.71 -10.09
CA GLU A 71 16.70 -11.16 -10.18
C GLU A 71 15.91 -11.53 -11.44
N GLN A 72 14.83 -10.78 -11.73
CA GLN A 72 14.00 -11.01 -12.92
C GLN A 72 14.76 -10.80 -14.22
N LEU A 73 15.71 -9.85 -14.26
CA LEU A 73 16.50 -9.54 -15.44
C LEU A 73 17.85 -10.29 -15.51
N GLU A 74 18.14 -11.16 -14.55
CA GLU A 74 19.37 -11.95 -14.56
C GLU A 74 19.51 -12.76 -15.87
N GLY A 75 20.70 -12.69 -16.48
CA GLY A 75 20.99 -13.34 -17.77
C GLY A 75 20.32 -12.69 -18.98
N SER A 76 19.75 -11.48 -18.87
CA SER A 76 19.27 -10.70 -20.00
C SER A 76 20.42 -10.09 -20.81
N PRO A 77 20.24 -9.88 -22.12
CA PRO A 77 21.17 -9.08 -22.92
C PRO A 77 21.29 -7.65 -22.40
N PRO A 78 22.44 -6.97 -22.56
CA PRO A 78 22.64 -5.59 -22.13
C PRO A 78 21.59 -4.61 -22.67
N GLU A 79 21.09 -4.84 -23.87
CA GLU A 79 20.06 -4.02 -24.50
C GLU A 79 18.70 -4.12 -23.80
N VAL A 80 18.40 -5.24 -23.13
CA VAL A 80 17.17 -5.41 -22.33
C VAL A 80 17.29 -4.65 -21.01
N HIS A 81 18.48 -4.64 -20.38
CA HIS A 81 18.75 -3.79 -19.22
C HIS A 81 18.65 -2.30 -19.59
N GLN A 82 19.19 -1.90 -20.73
CA GLN A 82 19.07 -0.54 -21.23
C GLN A 82 17.60 -0.17 -21.50
N LEU A 83 16.84 -1.06 -22.16
CA LEU A 83 15.40 -0.84 -22.39
C LEU A 83 14.65 -0.65 -21.07
N MET A 84 14.91 -1.49 -20.07
CA MET A 84 14.28 -1.33 -18.75
C MET A 84 14.65 -0.01 -18.08
N ALA A 85 15.88 0.44 -18.19
CA ALA A 85 16.33 1.73 -17.69
C ALA A 85 15.62 2.91 -18.40
N GLU A 86 15.40 2.81 -19.72
CA GLU A 86 14.65 3.80 -20.50
C GLU A 86 13.14 3.77 -20.22
N VAL A 87 12.56 2.60 -19.90
CA VAL A 87 11.18 2.47 -19.39
C VAL A 87 11.05 3.11 -18.02
N LEU A 88 12.01 2.87 -17.11
CA LEU A 88 12.05 3.55 -15.81
C LEU A 88 12.20 5.06 -15.96
N TYR A 89 13.00 5.51 -16.93
CA TYR A 89 13.14 6.93 -17.25
C TYR A 89 11.79 7.53 -17.63
N ALA A 90 11.04 6.91 -18.54
CA ALA A 90 9.70 7.38 -18.96
C ALA A 90 8.70 7.41 -17.78
N HIS A 91 8.76 6.41 -16.88
CA HIS A 91 7.96 6.39 -15.66
C HIS A 91 8.32 7.53 -14.71
N LEU A 92 9.61 7.76 -14.48
CA LEU A 92 10.08 8.74 -13.50
C LEU A 92 10.00 10.20 -14.00
N LEU A 93 9.86 10.41 -15.31
CA LEU A 93 9.81 11.74 -15.95
C LEU A 93 8.66 12.59 -15.42
N ILE A 94 7.47 12.00 -15.26
CA ILE A 94 6.27 12.71 -14.81
C ILE A 94 6.33 13.08 -13.31
N ILE A 95 7.00 12.29 -12.49
CA ILE A 95 6.99 12.40 -11.02
C ILE A 95 7.62 13.72 -10.58
N SER A 96 6.90 14.52 -9.78
CA SER A 96 7.37 15.83 -9.32
C SER A 96 8.58 15.72 -8.37
N ARG A 97 9.39 16.79 -8.29
CA ARG A 97 10.54 16.91 -7.37
C ARG A 97 10.15 16.78 -5.90
N ASN A 98 8.92 17.14 -5.55
CA ASN A 98 8.39 17.03 -4.18
C ASN A 98 8.17 15.57 -3.76
N SER A 99 7.91 14.67 -4.74
CA SER A 99 7.78 13.23 -4.51
C SER A 99 9.13 12.51 -4.60
N MET A 100 9.98 12.89 -5.56
CA MET A 100 11.29 12.27 -5.76
C MET A 100 12.28 13.24 -6.42
N LYS A 101 13.41 13.52 -5.75
CA LYS A 101 14.48 14.39 -6.26
C LYS A 101 15.09 13.83 -7.55
N GLY A 102 15.49 14.70 -8.47
CA GLY A 102 16.10 14.31 -9.75
C GLY A 102 17.34 13.41 -9.61
N GLU A 103 18.16 13.66 -8.58
CA GLU A 103 19.34 12.81 -8.28
C GLU A 103 18.94 11.38 -7.89
N THR A 104 17.86 11.23 -7.10
CA THR A 104 17.33 9.91 -6.74
C THR A 104 16.77 9.18 -7.94
N LYS A 105 16.03 9.88 -8.82
CA LYS A 105 15.55 9.30 -10.09
C LYS A 105 16.71 8.83 -10.96
N ARG A 106 17.73 9.69 -11.13
CA ARG A 106 18.95 9.36 -11.89
C ARG A 106 19.65 8.13 -11.34
N ARG A 107 19.89 8.08 -10.02
CA ARG A 107 20.53 6.94 -9.35
C ARG A 107 19.79 5.62 -9.61
N LYS A 108 18.45 5.63 -9.53
CA LYS A 108 17.64 4.41 -9.80
C LYS A 108 17.83 3.90 -11.24
N ILE A 109 17.90 4.80 -12.21
CA ILE A 109 18.14 4.46 -13.61
C ILE A 109 19.57 3.96 -13.82
N ASP A 110 20.57 4.66 -13.25
CA ASP A 110 21.98 4.30 -13.36
C ASP A 110 22.28 2.92 -12.76
N VAL A 111 21.59 2.53 -11.68
CA VAL A 111 21.70 1.18 -11.09
C VAL A 111 21.29 0.11 -12.10
N VAL A 112 20.18 0.29 -12.81
CA VAL A 112 19.70 -0.68 -13.82
C VAL A 112 20.62 -0.72 -15.04
N LEU A 113 21.10 0.44 -15.48
CA LEU A 113 22.10 0.52 -16.56
C LEU A 113 23.39 -0.22 -16.20
N GLY A 114 23.80 -0.17 -14.93
CA GLY A 114 25.01 -0.83 -14.42
C GLY A 114 24.97 -2.36 -14.42
N TRP A 115 23.81 -2.98 -14.63
CA TRP A 115 23.70 -4.45 -14.71
C TRP A 115 24.09 -5.00 -16.10
N GLY A 116 24.04 -4.14 -17.15
CA GLY A 116 24.46 -4.49 -18.51
C GLY A 116 25.93 -4.23 -18.75
N ALA A 117 26.59 -5.01 -19.64
CA ALA A 117 27.93 -4.75 -20.11
C ALA A 117 27.99 -4.93 -21.65
N PRO A 118 28.41 -3.93 -22.44
CA PRO A 118 28.93 -2.62 -22.04
C PRO A 118 27.86 -1.70 -21.44
N ILE A 119 28.26 -0.88 -20.49
CA ILE A 119 27.32 0.02 -19.75
C ILE A 119 26.96 1.21 -20.66
N ALA A 120 25.68 1.37 -20.97
CA ALA A 120 25.16 2.61 -21.53
C ALA A 120 25.13 3.70 -20.46
N THR A 121 25.31 4.95 -20.84
CA THR A 121 25.23 6.11 -19.93
C THR A 121 24.11 7.04 -20.36
N MET A 122 23.36 7.54 -19.37
CA MET A 122 22.32 8.53 -19.64
C MET A 122 22.97 9.88 -20.00
N PRO A 123 22.68 10.46 -21.17
CA PRO A 123 23.18 11.78 -21.57
C PRO A 123 22.70 12.87 -20.61
N ASP A 124 23.55 13.86 -20.31
CA ASP A 124 23.18 14.98 -19.43
C ASP A 124 21.96 15.77 -19.91
N ALA A 125 21.78 15.91 -21.24
CA ALA A 125 20.62 16.55 -21.82
C ALA A 125 19.31 15.80 -21.48
N VAL A 126 19.36 14.46 -21.45
CA VAL A 126 18.23 13.61 -21.06
C VAL A 126 18.04 13.64 -19.55
N ALA A 127 19.12 13.61 -18.77
CA ALA A 127 19.07 13.64 -17.31
C ALA A 127 18.38 14.93 -16.76
N LYS A 128 18.51 16.07 -17.45
CA LYS A 128 17.82 17.33 -17.07
C LYS A 128 16.29 17.18 -17.05
N GLY A 129 15.72 16.31 -17.90
CA GLY A 129 14.29 16.04 -17.93
C GLY A 129 13.74 15.41 -16.64
N LEU A 130 14.60 14.81 -15.79
CA LEU A 130 14.18 14.20 -14.55
C LEU A 130 13.81 15.23 -13.46
N THR A 131 14.07 16.54 -13.69
CA THR A 131 13.79 17.62 -12.77
C THR A 131 13.17 18.80 -13.53
N PRO A 132 12.03 19.34 -13.06
CA PRO A 132 11.36 19.10 -11.78
C PRO A 132 10.36 17.93 -11.77
N GLY A 133 9.97 17.36 -12.91
CA GLY A 133 8.74 16.58 -13.09
C GLY A 133 7.51 17.48 -13.11
N VAL A 134 6.33 16.99 -13.44
CA VAL A 134 5.15 17.86 -13.67
C VAL A 134 3.90 17.44 -12.91
N ALA A 135 3.84 16.28 -12.33
CA ALA A 135 2.65 15.80 -11.63
C ALA A 135 2.98 15.08 -10.32
N PHE A 136 2.04 15.16 -9.41
CA PHE A 136 2.05 14.45 -8.15
C PHE A 136 0.98 13.36 -8.17
N SER A 137 1.38 12.13 -7.92
CA SER A 137 0.47 11.02 -7.59
C SER A 137 1.24 10.00 -6.77
N GLN A 138 0.73 9.68 -5.60
CA GLN A 138 1.32 8.65 -4.76
C GLN A 138 1.24 7.27 -5.42
N ALA A 139 0.21 7.03 -6.25
CA ALA A 139 0.04 5.78 -7.00
C ALA A 139 1.25 5.46 -7.90
N LEU A 140 1.93 6.45 -8.47
CA LEU A 140 3.15 6.25 -9.28
C LEU A 140 4.30 5.62 -8.49
N ASN A 141 4.38 5.88 -7.20
CA ASN A 141 5.40 5.30 -6.33
C ASN A 141 4.92 4.00 -5.66
N LEU A 142 3.67 3.96 -5.23
CA LEU A 142 3.07 2.85 -4.48
C LEU A 142 2.93 1.57 -5.33
N TYR A 143 2.53 1.72 -6.59
CA TYR A 143 2.32 0.60 -7.52
C TYR A 143 3.34 0.61 -8.65
N ARG A 144 4.61 0.91 -8.34
CA ARG A 144 5.68 1.03 -9.34
C ARG A 144 5.79 -0.16 -10.28
N PRO A 145 5.71 -1.43 -9.83
CA PRO A 145 5.75 -2.57 -10.74
C PRO A 145 4.64 -2.52 -11.78
N GLU A 146 3.40 -2.24 -11.39
CA GLU A 146 2.25 -2.17 -12.28
C GLU A 146 2.30 -0.93 -13.17
N GLN A 147 2.76 0.21 -12.64
CA GLN A 147 2.92 1.45 -13.40
C GLN A 147 3.99 1.30 -14.49
N VAL A 148 5.14 0.74 -14.15
CA VAL A 148 6.23 0.43 -15.10
C VAL A 148 5.78 -0.65 -16.09
N GLY A 149 5.08 -1.67 -15.60
CA GLY A 149 4.51 -2.74 -16.40
C GLY A 149 3.56 -2.22 -17.48
N PHE A 150 2.76 -1.22 -17.18
CA PHE A 150 1.88 -0.59 -18.17
C PHE A 150 2.68 0.04 -19.32
N ILE A 151 3.80 0.70 -19.06
CA ILE A 151 4.62 1.29 -20.13
C ILE A 151 5.15 0.18 -21.06
N ILE A 152 5.55 -0.96 -20.49
CA ILE A 152 6.05 -2.11 -21.29
C ILE A 152 4.94 -2.65 -22.19
N GLU A 153 3.76 -2.93 -21.66
CA GLU A 153 2.62 -3.45 -22.43
C GLU A 153 2.11 -2.45 -23.47
N PHE A 154 2.00 -1.18 -23.07
CA PHE A 154 1.67 -0.09 -23.98
C PHE A 154 2.66 -0.05 -25.15
N ALA A 155 3.97 -0.03 -24.86
CA ALA A 155 4.99 0.04 -25.89
C ALA A 155 5.01 -1.22 -26.77
N GLU A 156 4.83 -2.41 -26.21
CA GLU A 156 4.75 -3.66 -26.99
C GLU A 156 3.59 -3.60 -27.99
N GLN A 157 2.38 -3.30 -27.51
CA GLN A 157 1.19 -3.22 -28.37
C GLN A 157 1.27 -2.05 -29.35
N TRP A 158 1.92 -0.93 -28.95
CA TRP A 158 2.21 0.17 -29.85
C TRP A 158 3.14 -0.24 -31.01
N LYS A 159 4.14 -1.08 -30.71
CA LYS A 159 5.06 -1.58 -31.74
C LYS A 159 4.43 -2.66 -32.66
N GLU A 160 3.32 -3.24 -32.27
CA GLU A 160 2.50 -4.08 -33.18
C GLU A 160 1.74 -3.29 -34.23
N VAL A 161 1.48 -1.99 -33.98
CA VAL A 161 0.91 -1.07 -34.98
C VAL A 161 1.91 -0.89 -36.12
N PRO A 162 1.48 -1.02 -37.40
CA PRO A 162 2.34 -0.77 -38.54
C PRO A 162 3.01 0.62 -38.48
N ARG A 163 4.31 0.69 -38.77
CA ARG A 163 5.11 1.93 -38.62
C ARG A 163 4.47 3.11 -39.33
N VAL A 164 3.86 2.89 -40.49
CA VAL A 164 3.19 3.94 -41.29
C VAL A 164 1.93 4.51 -40.62
N GLU A 165 1.34 3.79 -39.69
CA GLU A 165 0.14 4.21 -38.96
C GLU A 165 0.46 4.88 -37.62
N ARG A 166 1.68 4.67 -37.07
CA ARG A 166 2.08 5.23 -35.77
C ARG A 166 2.09 6.77 -35.79
N GLY A 167 2.65 7.37 -36.85
CA GLY A 167 2.70 8.82 -37.01
C GLY A 167 1.31 9.47 -36.92
N PRO A 168 0.36 9.12 -37.80
CA PRO A 168 -0.99 9.67 -37.74
C PRO A 168 -1.70 9.47 -36.41
N ARG A 169 -1.49 8.33 -35.72
CA ARG A 169 -2.08 8.07 -34.41
C ARG A 169 -1.41 8.87 -33.29
N LEU A 170 -0.09 9.13 -33.38
CA LEU A 170 0.62 10.00 -32.46
C LEU A 170 0.24 11.47 -32.63
N ASP A 171 -0.10 11.90 -33.84
CA ASP A 171 -0.40 13.28 -34.14
C ASP A 171 -1.88 13.67 -33.81
N ASP A 172 -2.76 12.67 -33.57
CA ASP A 172 -4.16 12.88 -33.14
C ASP A 172 -4.29 12.49 -31.64
N PRO A 173 -4.48 13.47 -30.73
CA PRO A 173 -4.61 13.21 -29.29
C PRO A 173 -5.71 12.21 -28.93
N TRP A 174 -6.84 12.25 -29.62
CA TRP A 174 -8.00 11.42 -29.31
C TRP A 174 -7.84 9.99 -29.83
N ALA A 175 -7.26 9.81 -31.02
CA ALA A 175 -6.87 8.49 -31.53
C ALA A 175 -5.79 7.86 -30.64
N PHE A 176 -4.84 8.66 -30.14
CA PHE A 176 -3.84 8.21 -29.19
C PHE A 176 -4.47 7.79 -27.86
N LYS A 177 -5.40 8.61 -27.31
CA LYS A 177 -6.15 8.26 -26.08
C LYS A 177 -6.94 6.96 -26.22
N GLU A 178 -7.61 6.76 -27.34
CA GLU A 178 -8.35 5.52 -27.62
C GLU A 178 -7.41 4.31 -27.60
N PHE A 179 -6.23 4.43 -28.23
CA PHE A 179 -5.22 3.39 -28.19
C PHE A 179 -4.72 3.12 -26.75
N VAL A 180 -4.32 4.15 -26.01
CA VAL A 180 -3.82 4.04 -24.63
C VAL A 180 -4.84 3.40 -23.71
N ASN A 181 -6.12 3.74 -23.85
CA ASN A 181 -7.21 3.15 -23.07
C ASN A 181 -7.53 1.71 -23.49
N GLY A 182 -7.28 1.36 -24.75
CA GLY A 182 -7.49 0.03 -25.32
C GLY A 182 -6.34 -0.97 -25.08
N VAL A 183 -5.26 -0.55 -24.39
CA VAL A 183 -4.16 -1.48 -24.04
C VAL A 183 -4.67 -2.63 -23.20
N ASP A 184 -4.56 -3.85 -23.76
CA ASP A 184 -5.00 -5.09 -23.13
C ASP A 184 -3.91 -5.61 -22.17
N PRO A 185 -4.21 -5.83 -20.87
CA PRO A 185 -3.28 -6.43 -19.93
C PRO A 185 -2.93 -7.87 -20.31
N ARG A 186 -1.79 -8.09 -20.97
CA ARG A 186 -1.30 -9.41 -21.42
C ARG A 186 -0.45 -10.09 -20.35
N GLY A 187 0.37 -9.34 -19.63
CA GLY A 187 1.24 -9.84 -18.58
C GLY A 187 0.49 -10.22 -17.31
N ARG A 188 0.99 -11.26 -16.62
CA ARG A 188 0.37 -11.77 -15.38
C ARG A 188 0.22 -10.69 -14.31
N LEU A 189 1.20 -9.80 -14.18
CA LEU A 189 1.18 -8.73 -13.20
C LEU A 189 -0.02 -7.79 -13.36
N LEU A 190 -0.33 -7.36 -14.58
CA LEU A 190 -1.40 -6.39 -14.86
C LEU A 190 -2.78 -7.02 -14.98
N ARG A 191 -2.90 -8.29 -15.42
CA ARG A 191 -4.20 -8.98 -15.48
C ARG A 191 -4.89 -9.05 -14.12
N GLY A 192 -4.11 -9.20 -13.04
CA GLY A 192 -4.64 -9.22 -11.68
C GLY A 192 -5.06 -7.84 -11.15
N HIS A 193 -4.53 -6.75 -11.73
CA HIS A 193 -4.66 -5.41 -11.15
C HIS A 193 -4.75 -4.29 -12.20
N PRO A 194 -5.74 -4.28 -13.10
CA PRO A 194 -5.81 -3.33 -14.21
C PRO A 194 -5.93 -1.85 -13.76
N ASN A 195 -6.46 -1.62 -12.56
CA ASN A 195 -6.65 -0.27 -12.01
C ASN A 195 -5.36 0.32 -11.41
N LYS A 196 -4.40 -0.50 -10.98
CA LYS A 196 -3.15 -0.02 -10.39
C LYS A 196 -2.26 0.76 -11.35
N ALA A 197 -2.44 0.60 -12.66
CA ALA A 197 -1.72 1.34 -13.70
C ALA A 197 -2.44 2.61 -14.19
N ARG A 198 -3.56 3.02 -13.56
CA ARG A 198 -4.38 4.14 -14.04
C ARG A 198 -3.61 5.46 -14.06
N ALA A 199 -2.83 5.77 -13.03
CA ALA A 199 -2.04 6.98 -12.96
C ALA A 199 -0.98 7.05 -14.08
N GLN A 200 -0.30 5.93 -14.39
CA GLN A 200 0.66 5.89 -15.48
C GLN A 200 0.00 6.04 -16.86
N ARG A 201 -1.20 5.51 -17.03
CA ARG A 201 -1.99 5.67 -18.25
C ARG A 201 -2.27 7.15 -18.52
N ARG A 202 -2.71 7.90 -17.50
CA ARG A 202 -2.93 9.35 -17.60
C ARG A 202 -1.61 10.12 -17.77
N ALA A 203 -0.55 9.69 -17.10
CA ALA A 203 0.79 10.25 -17.28
C ALA A 203 1.28 10.15 -18.72
N VAL A 204 1.09 9.00 -19.38
CA VAL A 204 1.44 8.81 -20.81
C VAL A 204 0.63 9.76 -21.69
N LEU A 205 -0.67 9.94 -21.45
CA LEU A 205 -1.49 10.88 -22.21
C LEU A 205 -0.98 12.31 -22.09
N HIS A 206 -0.69 12.78 -20.86
CA HIS A 206 -0.16 14.12 -20.65
C HIS A 206 1.24 14.32 -21.24
N LEU A 207 2.16 13.36 -21.06
CA LEU A 207 3.52 13.47 -21.59
C LEU A 207 3.55 13.51 -23.13
N VAL A 208 2.64 12.80 -23.79
CA VAL A 208 2.58 12.76 -25.26
C VAL A 208 1.79 13.96 -25.82
N HIS A 209 0.72 14.35 -25.16
CA HIS A 209 -0.15 15.47 -25.58
C HIS A 209 -0.41 16.45 -24.42
N PRO A 210 0.63 17.13 -23.92
CA PRO A 210 0.49 18.08 -22.81
C PRO A 210 -0.38 19.31 -23.12
N ASP A 211 -0.67 19.55 -24.40
CA ASP A 211 -1.56 20.62 -24.81
C ASP A 211 -3.05 20.21 -24.84
N THR A 212 -3.35 18.94 -24.64
CA THR A 212 -4.70 18.37 -24.72
C THR A 212 -5.15 17.75 -23.42
N PHE A 213 -4.29 16.97 -22.75
CA PHE A 213 -4.62 16.24 -21.53
C PHE A 213 -4.00 16.91 -20.31
N GLU A 214 -4.80 17.06 -19.27
CA GLU A 214 -4.35 17.63 -18.01
C GLU A 214 -3.33 16.72 -17.30
N ARG A 215 -2.44 17.33 -16.50
CA ARG A 215 -1.51 16.60 -15.64
C ARG A 215 -2.17 15.99 -14.41
N ILE A 216 -3.49 15.85 -14.41
CA ILE A 216 -4.30 15.29 -13.34
C ILE A 216 -4.27 13.78 -13.46
N LEU A 217 -3.56 13.10 -12.55
CA LEU A 217 -3.32 11.66 -12.62
C LEU A 217 -4.34 10.83 -11.84
N THR A 218 -5.11 11.45 -10.92
CA THR A 218 -6.14 10.79 -10.13
C THR A 218 -7.51 10.91 -10.77
N ALA A 219 -8.36 9.90 -10.59
CA ALA A 219 -9.75 9.95 -11.05
C ALA A 219 -10.56 10.93 -10.19
N ASP A 220 -10.33 10.91 -8.88
CA ASP A 220 -11.07 11.70 -7.90
C ASP A 220 -10.90 13.21 -8.15
N ASP A 221 -9.66 13.69 -8.41
CA ASP A 221 -9.43 15.09 -8.75
C ASP A 221 -10.15 15.48 -10.05
N SER A 222 -10.13 14.58 -11.04
CA SER A 222 -10.80 14.83 -12.32
C SER A 222 -12.32 14.88 -12.18
N GLU A 223 -12.91 13.95 -11.40
CA GLU A 223 -14.34 13.89 -11.13
C GLU A 223 -14.78 15.07 -10.27
N LYS A 224 -13.99 15.42 -9.26
CA LYS A 224 -14.23 16.61 -8.43
C LYS A 224 -14.29 17.87 -9.29
N LEU A 225 -13.27 18.13 -10.13
CA LEU A 225 -13.24 19.30 -11.00
C LEU A 225 -14.43 19.32 -11.96
N VAL A 226 -14.79 18.19 -12.57
CA VAL A 226 -15.95 18.11 -13.46
C VAL A 226 -17.26 18.41 -12.71
N ASN A 227 -17.38 17.97 -11.45
CA ASN A 227 -18.57 18.23 -10.64
C ASN A 227 -18.62 19.68 -10.13
N ASP A 228 -17.49 20.20 -9.63
CA ASP A 228 -17.39 21.56 -9.08
C ASP A 228 -17.64 22.65 -10.17
N PHE A 229 -17.29 22.36 -11.42
CA PHE A 229 -17.40 23.26 -12.57
C PHE A 229 -18.36 22.73 -13.66
N ALA A 230 -19.36 21.94 -13.28
CA ALA A 230 -20.31 21.36 -14.24
C ALA A 230 -21.02 22.41 -15.11
N ASP A 231 -21.26 23.58 -14.55
CA ASP A 231 -21.92 24.70 -15.26
C ASP A 231 -21.06 25.29 -16.40
N LEU A 232 -19.75 25.04 -16.41
CA LEU A 232 -18.83 25.49 -17.48
C LEU A 232 -18.73 24.47 -18.63
N VAL A 233 -19.35 23.31 -18.53
CA VAL A 233 -19.41 22.28 -19.58
C VAL A 233 -20.60 22.62 -20.50
N THR A 234 -20.31 23.17 -21.67
CA THR A 234 -21.32 23.64 -22.63
C THR A 234 -21.68 22.62 -23.69
N GLU A 235 -20.72 21.72 -24.05
CA GLU A 235 -20.95 20.66 -25.02
C GLU A 235 -21.19 19.32 -24.27
N GLU A 236 -22.29 18.66 -24.62
CA GLU A 236 -22.64 17.38 -24.01
C GLU A 236 -21.61 16.29 -24.40
N THR A 237 -20.92 15.75 -23.42
CA THR A 237 -19.95 14.67 -23.58
C THR A 237 -19.87 13.81 -22.33
N THR A 238 -19.64 12.52 -22.50
CA THR A 238 -19.36 11.58 -21.40
C THR A 238 -17.87 11.49 -21.09
N ASP A 239 -17.00 12.04 -21.95
CA ASP A 239 -15.54 11.97 -21.82
C ASP A 239 -15.04 13.03 -20.84
N THR A 240 -14.42 12.59 -19.74
CA THR A 240 -13.91 13.44 -18.66
C THR A 240 -12.85 14.43 -19.16
N ASP A 241 -11.94 14.03 -20.06
CA ASP A 241 -10.88 14.94 -20.55
C ASP A 241 -11.45 16.00 -21.48
N ARG A 242 -12.52 15.70 -22.25
CA ARG A 242 -13.25 16.72 -23.04
C ARG A 242 -13.98 17.70 -22.13
N LYS A 243 -14.54 17.26 -21.02
CA LYS A 243 -15.14 18.16 -20.02
C LYS A 243 -14.08 19.07 -19.40
N LEU A 244 -12.94 18.50 -18.97
CA LEU A 244 -11.83 19.28 -18.42
C LEU A 244 -11.28 20.31 -19.40
N GLN A 245 -11.22 20.00 -20.69
CA GLN A 245 -10.85 20.97 -21.73
C GLN A 245 -11.80 22.17 -21.80
N GLN A 246 -13.11 21.93 -21.72
CA GLN A 246 -14.11 23.00 -21.74
C GLN A 246 -13.99 23.88 -20.48
N ILE A 247 -13.84 23.23 -19.30
CA ILE A 247 -13.65 23.91 -18.02
C ILE A 247 -12.37 24.77 -18.08
N ARG A 248 -11.24 24.19 -18.54
CA ARG A 248 -9.98 24.94 -18.71
C ARG A 248 -10.19 26.16 -19.59
N SER A 249 -10.85 26.00 -20.74
CA SER A 249 -11.09 27.11 -21.70
C SER A 249 -11.85 28.26 -21.08
N ALA A 250 -12.81 27.96 -20.21
CA ALA A 250 -13.57 28.99 -19.49
C ALA A 250 -12.72 29.65 -18.40
N LEU A 251 -11.97 28.90 -17.61
CA LEU A 251 -11.15 29.40 -16.50
C LEU A 251 -9.91 30.17 -16.99
N GLU A 252 -9.29 29.78 -18.11
CA GLU A 252 -8.21 30.55 -18.73
C GLU A 252 -8.65 31.95 -19.16
N ALA A 253 -9.91 32.10 -19.57
CA ALA A 253 -10.47 33.42 -19.91
C ALA A 253 -10.55 34.35 -18.69
N GLU A 254 -10.69 33.80 -17.49
CA GLU A 254 -10.78 34.52 -16.22
C GLU A 254 -9.40 34.71 -15.56
N HIS A 255 -8.57 33.64 -15.52
CA HIS A 255 -7.31 33.60 -14.78
C HIS A 255 -6.05 33.85 -15.63
N GLY A 256 -6.17 33.90 -16.96
CA GLY A 256 -5.03 34.10 -17.87
C GLY A 256 -4.39 32.80 -18.39
N ALA A 257 -3.39 32.98 -19.27
CA ALA A 257 -2.76 31.86 -19.99
C ALA A 257 -1.89 30.91 -19.12
N ASP A 258 -1.49 31.34 -17.92
CA ASP A 258 -0.71 30.55 -16.98
C ASP A 258 -1.59 29.75 -15.98
N PHE A 259 -2.89 29.61 -16.32
CA PHE A 259 -3.83 28.85 -15.50
C PHE A 259 -3.43 27.38 -15.36
N ASP A 260 -3.46 26.87 -14.13
CA ASP A 260 -3.25 25.46 -13.81
C ASP A 260 -4.21 25.00 -12.72
N PHE A 261 -4.87 23.85 -12.91
CA PHE A 261 -5.86 23.34 -11.97
C PHE A 261 -5.31 23.10 -10.56
N TYR A 262 -4.08 22.58 -10.43
CA TYR A 262 -3.50 22.32 -9.12
C TYR A 262 -3.10 23.60 -8.39
N VAL A 263 -2.63 24.61 -9.14
CA VAL A 263 -2.19 25.89 -8.56
C VAL A 263 -3.37 26.78 -8.23
N ASN A 264 -4.35 26.90 -9.16
CA ASN A 264 -5.40 27.90 -9.06
C ASN A 264 -6.70 27.40 -8.41
N VAL A 265 -6.93 26.08 -8.42
CA VAL A 265 -8.21 25.48 -7.98
C VAL A 265 -8.04 24.47 -6.87
N LEU A 266 -7.15 23.48 -7.04
CA LEU A 266 -7.00 22.37 -6.10
C LEU A 266 -6.11 22.71 -4.90
N ASN A 267 -5.42 23.87 -4.92
CA ASN A 267 -4.48 24.30 -3.87
C ASN A 267 -3.49 23.21 -3.44
N ALA A 268 -3.08 22.35 -4.39
CA ALA A 268 -2.13 21.30 -4.10
C ALA A 268 -0.72 21.90 -3.90
N PRO A 269 0.09 21.42 -2.95
CA PRO A 269 1.43 21.93 -2.67
C PRO A 269 2.33 21.68 -3.87
N GLY A 270 2.51 22.68 -4.71
CA GLY A 270 3.29 22.62 -5.96
C GLY A 270 3.88 23.95 -6.40
N GLY A 271 3.59 25.05 -5.71
CA GLY A 271 4.20 26.36 -5.93
C GLY A 271 5.45 26.55 -5.05
N ASP A 272 6.48 27.19 -5.61
CA ASP A 272 7.70 27.60 -4.91
C ASP A 272 7.39 28.65 -3.82
N ASP A 273 7.00 28.21 -2.62
CA ASP A 273 7.08 29.00 -1.41
C ASP A 273 7.32 28.08 -0.20
N ALA A 274 8.53 27.57 -0.11
CA ALA A 274 9.03 26.91 1.10
C ALA A 274 10.42 27.48 1.44
N THR A 275 10.49 28.82 1.58
CA THR A 275 11.51 29.51 2.37
C THR A 275 10.79 30.33 3.42
N GLY A 276 10.42 29.67 4.49
CA GLY A 276 9.83 30.25 5.67
C GLY A 276 9.86 29.21 6.78
N GLU A 277 10.74 29.44 7.73
CA GLU A 277 10.64 28.84 9.05
C GLU A 277 9.34 29.36 9.67
N ASP A 278 8.26 28.56 9.59
CA ASP A 278 7.06 28.82 10.35
C ASP A 278 6.57 27.53 11.02
N GLU A 279 6.36 27.67 12.32
CA GLU A 279 5.78 26.69 13.21
C GLU A 279 4.42 26.21 12.64
N LEU A 280 4.24 24.87 12.61
CA LEU A 280 2.98 24.24 12.22
C LEU A 280 1.84 24.69 13.17
N PRO A 281 0.74 25.26 12.69
CA PRO A 281 -0.44 25.49 13.51
C PRO A 281 -1.10 24.15 13.86
N GLU A 282 -1.30 23.93 15.15
CA GLU A 282 -2.19 22.90 15.67
C GLU A 282 -3.65 23.34 15.42
N ASP A 283 -4.27 22.86 14.33
CA ASP A 283 -5.71 22.97 14.16
C ASP A 283 -6.29 21.59 13.75
N PRO A 284 -7.19 20.99 14.56
CA PRO A 284 -7.76 19.67 14.30
C PRO A 284 -8.88 19.64 13.25
N SER A 285 -9.06 20.69 12.44
CA SER A 285 -10.17 20.83 11.49
C SER A 285 -9.81 20.76 9.99
N GLU A 286 -8.58 20.33 9.60
CA GLU A 286 -8.27 20.11 8.19
C GLU A 286 -9.00 18.88 7.62
N PRO A 287 -9.63 19.00 6.44
CA PRO A 287 -10.24 17.85 5.78
C PRO A 287 -9.16 16.84 5.36
N PRO A 288 -9.47 15.53 5.42
CA PRO A 288 -8.50 14.47 5.16
C PRO A 288 -7.92 14.53 3.74
N ALA A 289 -6.64 14.15 3.60
CA ALA A 289 -5.93 14.14 2.34
C ALA A 289 -6.63 13.27 1.27
N PRO A 290 -6.82 13.75 0.04
CA PRO A 290 -7.66 13.12 -0.99
C PRO A 290 -7.28 11.67 -1.38
N GLY A 291 -6.06 11.25 -1.14
CA GLY A 291 -5.56 9.96 -1.57
C GLY A 291 -5.91 8.74 -0.70
N LEU A 292 -6.36 8.91 0.56
CA LEU A 292 -6.70 7.76 1.42
C LEU A 292 -8.03 7.09 1.05
N THR A 293 -8.96 7.84 0.49
CA THR A 293 -10.21 7.29 -0.04
C THR A 293 -9.95 6.41 -1.25
N GLU A 294 -9.08 6.84 -2.18
CA GLU A 294 -8.67 6.04 -3.34
C GLU A 294 -7.96 4.75 -2.88
N LEU A 295 -7.02 4.86 -1.95
CA LEU A 295 -6.36 3.69 -1.36
C LEU A 295 -7.38 2.73 -0.70
N ALA A 296 -8.39 3.24 0.01
CA ALA A 296 -9.44 2.41 0.59
C ALA A 296 -10.26 1.67 -0.49
N HIS A 297 -10.57 2.33 -1.60
CA HIS A 297 -11.21 1.69 -2.76
C HIS A 297 -10.34 0.59 -3.37
N GLU A 298 -9.06 0.84 -3.56
CA GLU A 298 -8.11 -0.14 -4.11
C GLU A 298 -7.95 -1.36 -3.21
N LEU A 299 -7.93 -1.14 -1.90
CA LEU A 299 -7.85 -2.19 -0.89
C LEU A 299 -9.23 -2.85 -0.63
N LEU A 300 -10.29 -2.41 -1.33
CA LEU A 300 -11.68 -2.85 -1.12
C LEU A 300 -12.18 -2.61 0.33
N LEU A 301 -11.65 -1.60 1.02
CA LEU A 301 -11.98 -1.20 2.39
C LEU A 301 -12.92 0.02 2.39
N THR A 302 -13.94 -0.02 1.57
CA THR A 302 -14.82 1.14 1.28
C THR A 302 -15.89 1.42 2.33
N GLU A 303 -16.15 0.45 3.20
CA GLU A 303 -17.16 0.58 4.25
C GLU A 303 -16.57 0.34 5.65
N PRO A 304 -16.74 1.25 6.56
CA PRO A 304 -17.17 2.65 6.40
C PRO A 304 -16.05 3.48 5.73
N GLY A 305 -16.42 4.37 4.84
CA GLY A 305 -15.54 5.11 3.92
C GLY A 305 -14.39 5.91 4.52
N ASP A 306 -14.30 6.01 5.83
CA ASP A 306 -13.29 6.76 6.56
C ASP A 306 -12.29 5.89 7.35
N PHE A 307 -12.27 4.55 7.12
CA PHE A 307 -11.44 3.64 7.92
C PHE A 307 -9.95 4.00 7.93
N LEU A 308 -9.36 4.24 6.75
CA LEU A 308 -7.95 4.62 6.66
C LEU A 308 -7.68 6.00 7.23
N HIS A 309 -8.61 6.95 7.09
CA HIS A 309 -8.52 8.26 7.71
C HIS A 309 -8.55 8.19 9.25
N ARG A 310 -9.35 7.28 9.81
CA ARG A 310 -9.33 7.03 11.26
C ARG A 310 -7.97 6.53 11.71
N ILE A 311 -7.34 5.62 10.95
CA ILE A 311 -5.99 5.14 11.27
C ILE A 311 -4.97 6.27 11.16
N GLU A 312 -5.07 7.13 10.15
CA GLU A 312 -4.19 8.30 10.02
C GLU A 312 -4.33 9.23 11.23
N LYS A 313 -5.54 9.53 11.69
CA LYS A 313 -5.77 10.30 12.91
C LYS A 313 -5.15 9.64 14.15
N LEU A 314 -5.27 8.33 14.31
CA LEU A 314 -4.62 7.59 15.40
C LEU A 314 -3.09 7.69 15.32
N LEU A 315 -2.54 7.60 14.09
CA LEU A 315 -1.12 7.81 13.86
C LEU A 315 -0.68 9.25 14.11
N ALA A 316 -1.49 10.24 13.76
CA ALA A 316 -1.22 11.64 14.04
C ALA A 316 -1.14 11.91 15.56
N ASP A 317 -1.99 11.28 16.36
CA ASP A 317 -2.02 11.43 17.82
C ASP A 317 -0.84 10.74 18.52
N LYS A 318 -0.74 9.40 18.42
CA LYS A 318 0.30 8.64 19.16
C LYS A 318 1.55 8.31 18.37
N ARG A 319 1.55 8.45 17.04
CA ARG A 319 2.62 8.02 16.13
C ARG A 319 2.80 6.50 16.04
N GLN A 320 1.95 5.72 16.70
CA GLN A 320 2.05 4.26 16.71
C GLN A 320 0.69 3.56 16.83
N VAL A 321 0.48 2.54 15.97
CA VAL A 321 -0.74 1.69 15.96
C VAL A 321 -0.35 0.22 15.84
N ILE A 322 -1.21 -0.68 16.28
CA ILE A 322 -1.10 -2.12 16.06
C ILE A 322 -2.38 -2.61 15.37
N PHE A 323 -2.24 -3.27 14.23
CA PHE A 323 -3.31 -3.99 13.54
C PHE A 323 -3.38 -5.40 14.10
N GLN A 324 -4.49 -5.77 14.72
CA GLN A 324 -4.70 -7.06 15.36
C GLN A 324 -5.86 -7.82 14.74
N GLY A 325 -5.79 -9.14 14.71
CA GLY A 325 -6.87 -10.00 14.21
C GLY A 325 -6.39 -11.37 13.77
N PRO A 326 -7.30 -12.25 13.32
CA PRO A 326 -6.97 -13.58 12.81
C PRO A 326 -5.99 -13.55 11.62
N PRO A 327 -5.30 -14.66 11.32
CA PRO A 327 -4.45 -14.75 10.14
C PRO A 327 -5.27 -14.58 8.85
N GLY A 328 -4.63 -14.06 7.80
CA GLY A 328 -5.29 -13.91 6.49
C GLY A 328 -6.29 -12.76 6.37
N THR A 329 -6.34 -11.81 7.30
CA THR A 329 -7.24 -10.64 7.24
C THR A 329 -6.62 -9.42 6.54
N GLY A 330 -5.38 -9.53 6.02
CA GLY A 330 -4.73 -8.48 5.24
C GLY A 330 -3.98 -7.42 6.06
N LYS A 331 -3.76 -7.62 7.38
CA LYS A 331 -3.08 -6.66 8.28
C LYS A 331 -1.77 -6.12 7.73
N THR A 332 -0.83 -7.00 7.39
CA THR A 332 0.50 -6.62 6.88
C THR A 332 0.40 -5.92 5.53
N TYR A 333 -0.50 -6.39 4.67
CA TYR A 333 -0.74 -5.79 3.35
C TYR A 333 -1.27 -4.35 3.48
N VAL A 334 -2.28 -4.13 4.32
CA VAL A 334 -2.83 -2.79 4.57
C VAL A 334 -1.82 -1.90 5.30
N ALA A 335 -1.03 -2.45 6.24
CA ALA A 335 0.03 -1.70 6.93
C ALA A 335 1.08 -1.17 5.95
N GLN A 336 1.54 -1.99 5.01
CA GLN A 336 2.49 -1.59 3.98
C GLN A 336 1.88 -0.55 3.03
N ALA A 337 0.68 -0.81 2.49
CA ALA A 337 0.01 0.09 1.57
C ALA A 337 -0.25 1.47 2.21
N LEU A 338 -0.74 1.49 3.46
CA LEU A 338 -0.97 2.74 4.18
C LEU A 338 0.33 3.49 4.51
N ALA A 339 1.36 2.77 4.96
CA ALA A 339 2.66 3.38 5.28
C ALA A 339 3.32 3.97 4.02
N GLN A 340 3.31 3.26 2.91
CA GLN A 340 3.82 3.72 1.62
C GLN A 340 3.04 4.94 1.13
N HIS A 341 1.71 4.90 1.26
CA HIS A 341 0.85 6.02 0.91
C HIS A 341 1.20 7.28 1.72
N LEU A 342 1.25 7.17 3.05
CA LEU A 342 1.53 8.29 3.94
C LEU A 342 2.98 8.79 3.88
N ALA A 343 3.94 7.91 3.58
CA ALA A 343 5.34 8.26 3.39
C ALA A 343 5.61 8.93 2.03
N GLY A 344 4.79 8.62 1.02
CA GLY A 344 4.95 9.09 -0.36
C GLY A 344 6.17 8.49 -1.08
N SER A 345 6.90 7.56 -0.46
CA SER A 345 8.08 6.90 -1.04
C SER A 345 8.43 5.61 -0.28
N ASP A 346 8.77 4.54 -1.01
CA ASP A 346 9.09 3.22 -0.44
C ASP A 346 10.36 3.23 0.42
N ASP A 347 11.34 4.08 0.10
CA ASP A 347 12.59 4.23 0.84
C ASP A 347 12.40 4.82 2.24
N ARG A 348 11.20 5.33 2.55
CA ARG A 348 10.81 5.83 3.87
C ARG A 348 10.00 4.82 4.68
N VAL A 349 9.79 3.63 4.13
CA VAL A 349 9.09 2.53 4.81
C VAL A 349 10.07 1.37 5.01
N THR A 350 10.26 1.00 6.26
CA THR A 350 11.09 -0.15 6.63
C THR A 350 10.22 -1.20 7.29
N LEU A 351 10.28 -2.44 6.80
CA LEU A 351 9.58 -3.58 7.40
C LEU A 351 10.57 -4.47 8.15
N VAL A 352 10.19 -4.82 9.36
CA VAL A 352 10.92 -5.76 10.22
C VAL A 352 9.95 -6.83 10.69
N GLN A 353 10.28 -8.10 10.48
CA GLN A 353 9.48 -9.21 10.98
C GLN A 353 10.07 -9.75 12.29
N MET A 354 9.23 -9.82 13.33
CA MET A 354 9.63 -10.36 14.63
C MET A 354 9.59 -11.88 14.65
N HIS A 355 10.52 -12.47 15.38
CA HIS A 355 10.58 -13.91 15.68
C HIS A 355 11.10 -14.12 17.11
N PRO A 356 10.93 -15.32 17.71
CA PRO A 356 11.28 -15.55 19.13
C PRO A 356 12.74 -15.28 19.51
N SER A 357 13.65 -15.38 18.54
CA SER A 357 15.08 -15.10 18.76
C SER A 357 15.48 -13.64 18.49
N TYR A 358 14.53 -12.78 18.08
CA TYR A 358 14.81 -11.36 17.80
C TYR A 358 15.15 -10.64 19.11
N ALA A 359 16.26 -9.91 19.12
CA ALA A 359 16.78 -9.30 20.34
C ALA A 359 17.06 -7.79 20.15
N TYR A 360 17.42 -7.12 21.23
CA TYR A 360 17.83 -5.71 21.23
C TYR A 360 18.96 -5.46 20.24
N GLU A 361 19.92 -6.38 20.18
CA GLU A 361 21.09 -6.34 19.31
C GLU A 361 20.74 -6.40 17.81
N ASP A 362 19.56 -6.91 17.47
CA ASP A 362 19.06 -6.99 16.10
C ASP A 362 18.23 -5.75 15.73
N PHE A 363 17.54 -5.16 16.71
CA PHE A 363 16.59 -4.08 16.50
C PHE A 363 17.21 -2.70 16.69
N VAL A 364 18.03 -2.55 17.74
CA VAL A 364 18.63 -1.26 18.12
C VAL A 364 20.08 -1.21 17.69
N GLN A 365 20.98 -1.83 18.42
CA GLN A 365 22.41 -1.89 18.08
C GLN A 365 23.07 -3.08 18.76
N GLY A 366 24.08 -3.66 18.10
CA GLY A 366 24.78 -4.82 18.63
C GLY A 366 26.15 -5.03 18.00
N PHE A 367 27.03 -5.69 18.75
CA PHE A 367 28.34 -6.06 18.26
C PHE A 367 28.24 -7.19 17.22
N ARG A 368 28.80 -6.98 16.04
CA ARG A 368 28.87 -7.96 14.96
C ARG A 368 30.31 -8.34 14.66
N PRO A 369 30.60 -9.62 14.40
CA PRO A 369 31.96 -10.03 14.05
C PRO A 369 32.37 -9.39 12.71
N THR A 370 33.58 -8.91 12.65
CA THR A 370 34.18 -8.28 11.47
C THR A 370 35.64 -8.70 11.31
N MET A 371 36.19 -8.53 10.11
CA MET A 371 37.60 -8.73 9.84
C MET A 371 38.27 -7.37 9.66
N GLN A 372 39.10 -6.96 10.62
CA GLN A 372 39.87 -5.71 10.55
C GLN A 372 41.34 -6.06 10.33
N GLY A 373 41.89 -5.66 9.17
CA GLY A 373 43.29 -5.94 8.83
C GLY A 373 43.67 -7.42 8.82
N GLY A 374 42.70 -8.32 8.55
CA GLY A 374 42.91 -9.78 8.54
C GLY A 374 42.82 -10.45 9.92
N GLN A 375 42.47 -9.71 10.97
CA GLN A 375 42.22 -10.25 12.30
C GLN A 375 40.72 -10.19 12.66
N PRO A 376 40.18 -11.22 13.35
CA PRO A 376 38.82 -11.19 13.84
C PRO A 376 38.65 -10.08 14.88
N GLY A 377 37.58 -9.28 14.73
CA GLY A 377 37.21 -8.21 15.63
C GLY A 377 35.71 -8.12 15.77
N PHE A 378 35.24 -7.16 16.56
CA PHE A 378 33.82 -6.83 16.71
C PHE A 378 33.60 -5.36 16.39
N GLU A 379 32.54 -5.09 15.65
CA GLU A 379 32.10 -3.73 15.30
C GLU A 379 30.68 -3.55 15.83
N LEU A 380 30.42 -2.40 16.47
CA LEU A 380 29.08 -2.02 16.85
C LEU A 380 28.32 -1.56 15.60
N ARG A 381 27.19 -2.20 15.30
CA ARG A 381 26.34 -1.87 14.16
C ARG A 381 24.94 -1.53 14.60
N ASP A 382 24.38 -0.51 13.96
CA ASP A 382 23.00 -0.12 14.14
C ASP A 382 22.04 -1.11 13.51
N GLY A 383 20.97 -1.41 14.25
CA GLY A 383 19.82 -2.14 13.77
C GLY A 383 18.88 -1.26 12.91
N PRO A 384 17.71 -1.77 12.52
CA PRO A 384 16.75 -1.02 11.69
C PRO A 384 16.26 0.26 12.36
N LEU A 385 16.01 0.27 13.68
CA LEU A 385 15.43 1.45 14.34
C LEU A 385 16.32 2.68 14.32
N PRO A 386 17.58 2.65 14.74
CA PRO A 386 18.47 3.82 14.65
C PRO A 386 18.64 4.32 13.21
N ARG A 387 18.77 3.41 12.24
CA ARG A 387 18.90 3.75 10.82
C ARG A 387 17.68 4.50 10.29
N VAL A 388 16.46 4.04 10.62
CA VAL A 388 15.23 4.74 10.22
C VAL A 388 15.08 6.07 10.95
N ALA A 389 15.48 6.13 12.23
CA ALA A 389 15.46 7.37 13.00
C ALA A 389 16.44 8.41 12.44
N GLU A 390 17.63 7.99 11.98
CA GLU A 390 18.59 8.87 11.31
C GLU A 390 18.05 9.37 9.96
N ALA A 391 17.49 8.49 9.14
CA ALA A 391 16.85 8.86 7.89
C ALA A 391 15.69 9.85 8.10
N ALA A 392 14.90 9.67 9.15
CA ALA A 392 13.83 10.60 9.52
C ALA A 392 14.35 11.97 9.98
N ARG A 393 15.45 12.01 10.74
CA ARG A 393 16.10 13.29 11.12
C ARG A 393 16.71 14.02 9.92
N ALA A 394 17.26 13.27 8.96
CA ALA A 394 17.82 13.84 7.74
C ALA A 394 16.74 14.44 6.82
N ASN A 395 15.47 14.06 6.98
CA ASN A 395 14.36 14.59 6.20
C ASN A 395 13.13 14.88 7.09
N PRO A 396 13.16 15.97 7.88
CA PRO A 396 12.11 16.28 8.86
C PRO A 396 10.72 16.52 8.25
N ALA A 397 10.66 17.00 7.00
CA ALA A 397 9.40 17.27 6.29
C ALA A 397 8.68 16.02 5.79
N ALA A 398 9.34 14.86 5.81
CA ALA A 398 8.78 13.62 5.31
C ALA A 398 8.42 12.66 6.45
N LYS A 399 7.28 11.98 6.33
CA LYS A 399 6.90 10.89 7.25
C LYS A 399 7.74 9.65 6.96
N HIS A 400 8.28 9.01 7.98
CA HIS A 400 9.01 7.74 7.91
C HIS A 400 8.26 6.68 8.72
N PHE A 401 8.21 5.45 8.22
CA PHE A 401 7.48 4.36 8.85
C PHE A 401 8.39 3.18 9.14
N LEU A 402 8.26 2.64 10.35
CA LEU A 402 8.80 1.34 10.73
C LEU A 402 7.63 0.39 10.97
N ILE A 403 7.45 -0.56 10.06
CA ILE A 403 6.46 -1.62 10.18
C ILE A 403 7.10 -2.77 10.94
N ILE A 404 6.43 -3.21 12.02
CA ILE A 404 6.87 -4.32 12.86
C ILE A 404 5.85 -5.44 12.70
N ASP A 405 6.17 -6.36 11.79
CA ASP A 405 5.31 -7.50 11.47
C ASP A 405 5.43 -8.59 12.54
N GLU A 406 4.31 -9.24 12.88
CA GLU A 406 4.23 -10.26 13.93
C GLU A 406 4.81 -9.78 15.27
N ILE A 407 4.45 -8.55 15.67
CA ILE A 407 5.04 -7.86 16.83
C ILE A 407 4.96 -8.70 18.14
N ASN A 408 3.94 -9.53 18.28
CA ASN A 408 3.75 -10.41 19.45
C ASN A 408 4.61 -11.67 19.45
N ARG A 409 5.29 -12.03 18.34
CA ARG A 409 6.20 -13.19 18.30
C ARG A 409 7.54 -12.93 18.96
N GLY A 410 7.96 -11.66 19.10
CA GLY A 410 9.17 -11.28 19.80
C GLY A 410 8.95 -11.05 21.30
N ASN A 411 10.00 -11.20 22.10
CA ASN A 411 9.98 -10.70 23.48
C ASN A 411 10.15 -9.18 23.46
N LEU A 412 9.03 -8.46 23.36
CA LEU A 412 9.00 -7.01 23.17
C LEU A 412 9.72 -6.24 24.27
N ALA A 413 9.63 -6.69 25.52
CA ALA A 413 10.34 -6.06 26.63
C ALA A 413 11.85 -6.14 26.45
N LYS A 414 12.35 -7.26 25.92
CA LYS A 414 13.77 -7.45 25.61
C LYS A 414 14.20 -6.64 24.37
N VAL A 415 13.37 -6.61 23.32
CA VAL A 415 13.69 -5.95 22.04
C VAL A 415 13.67 -4.44 22.16
N PHE A 416 12.66 -3.89 22.83
CA PHE A 416 12.52 -2.44 22.99
C PHE A 416 13.33 -1.88 24.16
N GLY A 417 13.50 -2.66 25.23
CA GLY A 417 14.26 -2.21 26.39
C GLY A 417 13.86 -0.80 26.85
N GLU A 418 14.86 0.10 26.94
CA GLU A 418 14.69 1.51 27.31
C GLU A 418 13.87 2.34 26.30
N LEU A 419 13.69 1.85 25.07
CA LEU A 419 12.92 2.56 24.05
C LEU A 419 11.43 2.69 24.38
N TYR A 420 10.90 1.85 25.27
CA TYR A 420 9.53 2.01 25.78
C TYR A 420 9.28 3.41 26.35
N PHE A 421 10.30 4.01 26.96
CA PHE A 421 10.24 5.37 27.46
C PHE A 421 10.06 6.37 26.31
N LEU A 422 10.78 6.21 25.21
CA LEU A 422 10.73 7.11 24.05
C LEU A 422 9.42 7.02 23.27
N LEU A 423 8.73 5.89 23.29
CA LEU A 423 7.40 5.77 22.67
C LEU A 423 6.37 6.69 23.34
N GLU A 424 6.54 7.00 24.63
CA GLU A 424 5.68 7.90 25.41
C GLU A 424 6.24 9.32 25.48
N TYR A 425 7.59 9.46 25.60
CA TYR A 425 8.27 10.73 25.80
C TYR A 425 9.24 11.05 24.65
N ARG A 426 8.72 11.21 23.43
CA ARG A 426 9.51 11.38 22.20
C ARG A 426 10.45 12.58 22.18
N LYS A 427 10.12 13.65 22.93
CA LYS A 427 10.98 14.85 23.06
C LYS A 427 12.18 14.64 24.01
N ARG A 428 12.27 13.48 24.67
CA ARG A 428 13.37 13.12 25.56
C ARG A 428 14.42 12.31 24.80
N GLY A 429 15.67 12.43 25.24
CA GLY A 429 16.75 11.55 24.85
C GLY A 429 16.99 10.48 25.92
N ILE A 430 17.51 9.35 25.51
CA ILE A 430 17.99 8.28 26.39
C ILE A 430 19.36 7.80 25.92
N ARG A 431 20.16 7.31 26.84
CA ARG A 431 21.42 6.68 26.52
C ARG A 431 21.16 5.20 26.16
N LEU A 432 21.62 4.79 24.97
CA LEU A 432 21.49 3.40 24.54
C LEU A 432 22.50 2.51 25.27
N GLN A 433 22.18 1.23 25.40
CA GLN A 433 22.95 0.24 26.16
C GLN A 433 24.43 0.17 25.75
N TYR A 434 24.73 0.27 24.45
CA TYR A 434 26.10 0.17 23.92
C TYR A 434 26.73 1.51 23.57
N GLN A 435 26.04 2.61 23.84
CA GLN A 435 26.54 3.96 23.59
C GLN A 435 27.69 4.29 24.53
N SER A 436 28.82 4.76 23.98
CA SER A 436 30.03 5.07 24.73
C SER A 436 30.41 6.54 24.59
N GLY A 437 31.12 7.09 25.60
CA GLY A 437 31.70 8.43 25.52
C GLY A 437 30.69 9.56 25.63
N GLU A 438 30.96 10.67 24.91
CA GLU A 438 30.16 11.90 24.87
C GLU A 438 29.15 11.94 23.71
N GLU A 439 28.75 10.77 23.20
CA GLU A 439 27.72 10.70 22.16
C GLU A 439 26.39 11.28 22.69
N ALA A 440 25.66 11.95 21.78
CA ALA A 440 24.36 12.53 22.11
C ALA A 440 23.33 11.43 22.42
N ASP A 441 22.45 11.70 23.37
CA ASP A 441 21.35 10.81 23.72
C ASP A 441 20.48 10.47 22.49
N PHE A 442 20.07 9.22 22.38
CA PHE A 442 19.18 8.78 21.31
C PHE A 442 17.74 9.24 21.59
N SER A 443 17.07 9.77 20.56
CA SER A 443 15.66 10.19 20.61
C SER A 443 14.90 9.72 19.38
N LEU A 444 13.59 9.58 19.48
CA LEU A 444 12.73 9.26 18.34
C LEU A 444 12.28 10.55 17.64
N PRO A 445 12.58 10.72 16.33
CA PRO A 445 12.14 11.90 15.59
C PRO A 445 10.60 12.01 15.54
N PRO A 446 10.03 13.22 15.51
CA PRO A 446 8.59 13.43 15.50
C PRO A 446 7.89 12.89 14.23
N ASN A 447 8.62 12.78 13.13
CA ASN A 447 8.16 12.27 11.84
C ASN A 447 8.40 10.77 11.62
N LEU A 448 8.78 10.02 12.66
CA LEU A 448 8.89 8.57 12.64
C LEU A 448 7.64 7.92 13.24
N TYR A 449 6.99 7.05 12.46
CA TYR A 449 5.76 6.36 12.80
C TYR A 449 5.98 4.85 12.90
N PHE A 450 5.19 4.18 13.75
CA PHE A 450 5.25 2.72 13.91
C PHE A 450 3.90 2.10 13.57
N ILE A 451 3.90 1.03 12.78
CA ILE A 451 2.73 0.19 12.54
C ILE A 451 3.10 -1.24 12.90
N GLY A 452 2.55 -1.75 14.00
CA GLY A 452 2.69 -3.17 14.35
C GLY A 452 1.60 -4.01 13.69
N THR A 453 1.87 -5.27 13.35
CA THR A 453 0.84 -6.26 13.03
C THR A 453 0.89 -7.41 14.03
N MET A 454 -0.27 -7.96 14.37
CA MET A 454 -0.37 -9.00 15.37
C MET A 454 -1.43 -10.04 14.99
N ASN A 455 -1.04 -11.31 14.92
CA ASN A 455 -1.98 -12.41 14.80
C ASN A 455 -2.53 -12.76 16.19
N THR A 456 -3.86 -12.83 16.31
CA THR A 456 -4.53 -13.13 17.58
C THR A 456 -4.83 -14.61 17.78
N ALA A 457 -4.79 -15.42 16.71
CA ALA A 457 -5.08 -16.86 16.76
C ALA A 457 -3.99 -17.70 17.47
N ASP A 458 -2.76 -17.20 17.51
CA ASP A 458 -1.63 -17.94 18.03
C ASP A 458 -1.62 -17.91 19.58
N ARG A 459 -2.18 -18.95 20.18
CA ARG A 459 -2.30 -19.12 21.66
C ARG A 459 -0.95 -19.34 22.36
N SER A 460 0.09 -19.67 21.62
CA SER A 460 1.44 -19.91 22.16
C SER A 460 2.24 -18.65 22.43
N ILE A 461 1.72 -17.49 22.00
CA ILE A 461 2.42 -16.21 22.03
C ILE A 461 2.05 -15.40 23.27
N ALA A 462 3.04 -14.73 23.84
CA ALA A 462 2.87 -13.90 25.03
C ALA A 462 1.80 -12.81 24.80
N LEU A 463 0.90 -12.66 25.77
CA LEU A 463 -0.03 -11.53 25.81
C LEU A 463 0.77 -10.24 25.73
N VAL A 464 0.34 -9.35 24.84
CA VAL A 464 0.94 -8.01 24.73
C VAL A 464 0.92 -7.34 26.10
N ASP A 465 2.11 -6.98 26.58
CA ASP A 465 2.31 -6.31 27.87
C ASP A 465 1.40 -5.07 28.03
N SER A 466 0.90 -4.85 29.22
CA SER A 466 0.08 -3.69 29.57
C SER A 466 0.78 -2.35 29.27
N ALA A 467 2.11 -2.33 29.34
CA ALA A 467 2.91 -1.15 28.98
C ALA A 467 2.79 -0.79 27.50
N LEU A 468 2.75 -1.80 26.62
CA LEU A 468 2.58 -1.62 25.18
C LEU A 468 1.14 -1.22 24.83
N ARG A 469 0.15 -1.84 25.50
CA ARG A 469 -1.27 -1.50 25.32
C ARG A 469 -1.56 -0.03 25.59
N ARG A 470 -0.88 0.59 26.55
CA ARG A 470 -1.03 2.00 26.84
C ARG A 470 -0.41 2.91 25.78
N ARG A 471 0.65 2.46 25.12
CA ARG A 471 1.45 3.28 24.19
C ARG A 471 0.98 3.19 22.74
N PHE A 472 0.33 2.12 22.33
CA PHE A 472 -0.19 1.93 20.98
C PHE A 472 -1.71 2.05 20.97
N TYR A 473 -2.27 2.49 19.84
CA TYR A 473 -3.66 2.24 19.51
C TYR A 473 -3.79 0.89 18.82
N PHE A 474 -4.86 0.16 19.14
CA PHE A 474 -5.14 -1.14 18.55
C PHE A 474 -6.30 -1.00 17.56
N VAL A 475 -6.09 -1.46 16.33
CA VAL A 475 -7.07 -1.47 15.25
C VAL A 475 -7.39 -2.90 14.91
N GLU A 476 -8.67 -3.25 14.97
CA GLU A 476 -9.14 -4.60 14.73
C GLU A 476 -9.32 -4.87 13.23
N PHE A 477 -8.84 -6.03 12.78
CA PHE A 477 -8.99 -6.60 11.45
C PHE A 477 -9.66 -7.96 11.58
N HIS A 478 -10.99 -7.99 11.64
CA HIS A 478 -11.75 -9.21 11.84
C HIS A 478 -12.75 -9.44 10.70
N PRO A 479 -12.95 -10.71 10.21
CA PRO A 479 -13.83 -11.00 9.08
C PRO A 479 -15.30 -10.62 9.29
N ASP A 480 -15.78 -10.55 10.54
CA ASP A 480 -17.16 -10.14 10.88
C ASP A 480 -17.31 -8.64 11.17
N ALA A 481 -16.20 -7.90 11.18
CA ALA A 481 -16.18 -6.47 11.46
C ALA A 481 -15.81 -5.65 10.22
N GLU A 482 -16.45 -4.49 10.07
CA GLU A 482 -16.09 -3.54 9.01
C GLU A 482 -14.67 -2.97 9.26
N PRO A 483 -13.88 -2.78 8.20
CA PRO A 483 -14.19 -2.92 6.78
C PRO A 483 -13.88 -4.32 6.18
N ILE A 484 -13.42 -5.27 6.99
CA ILE A 484 -13.01 -6.60 6.51
C ILE A 484 -14.22 -7.47 6.18
N LYS A 485 -15.35 -7.23 6.86
CA LYS A 485 -16.61 -7.91 6.58
C LYS A 485 -16.96 -7.79 5.09
N GLY A 486 -17.25 -8.94 4.45
CA GLY A 486 -17.58 -9.00 3.03
C GLY A 486 -16.43 -8.69 2.07
N LEU A 487 -15.18 -8.51 2.55
CA LEU A 487 -14.02 -8.23 1.70
C LEU A 487 -13.80 -9.32 0.66
N LEU A 488 -13.90 -10.60 1.04
CA LEU A 488 -13.78 -11.72 0.10
C LEU A 488 -14.83 -11.63 -1.00
N ARG A 489 -16.07 -11.32 -0.67
CA ARG A 489 -17.17 -11.19 -1.64
C ARG A 489 -16.92 -10.04 -2.62
N ARG A 490 -16.46 -8.88 -2.13
CA ARG A 490 -16.10 -7.74 -2.98
C ARG A 490 -14.97 -8.13 -3.95
N TRP A 491 -13.94 -8.80 -3.43
CA TRP A 491 -12.81 -9.23 -4.24
C TRP A 491 -13.23 -10.27 -5.31
N LEU A 492 -14.01 -11.29 -4.93
CA LEU A 492 -14.47 -12.33 -5.86
C LEU A 492 -15.37 -11.73 -6.95
N THR A 493 -16.23 -10.76 -6.61
CA THR A 493 -17.07 -10.06 -7.60
C THR A 493 -16.21 -9.37 -8.66
N ALA A 494 -15.10 -8.76 -8.26
CA ALA A 494 -14.21 -8.04 -9.16
C ALA A 494 -13.27 -8.97 -9.95
N ASN A 495 -12.79 -10.08 -9.36
CA ASN A 495 -11.66 -10.85 -9.90
C ASN A 495 -12.03 -12.29 -10.30
N ALA A 496 -13.06 -12.89 -9.69
CA ALA A 496 -13.48 -14.28 -9.93
C ALA A 496 -14.99 -14.45 -9.72
N PRO A 497 -15.86 -13.79 -10.52
CA PRO A 497 -17.31 -13.74 -10.28
C PRO A 497 -18.00 -15.11 -10.26
N LYS A 498 -17.45 -16.12 -10.93
CA LYS A 498 -17.95 -17.50 -10.90
C LYS A 498 -17.71 -18.20 -9.56
N MET A 499 -16.79 -17.68 -8.75
CA MET A 499 -16.38 -18.26 -7.47
C MET A 499 -17.06 -17.56 -6.28
N GLY A 500 -18.11 -16.78 -6.50
CA GLY A 500 -18.83 -16.04 -5.45
C GLY A 500 -19.32 -16.91 -4.28
N TRP A 501 -19.63 -18.18 -4.55
CA TRP A 501 -20.02 -19.18 -3.56
C TRP A 501 -18.96 -19.43 -2.46
N VAL A 502 -17.67 -19.16 -2.75
CA VAL A 502 -16.58 -19.32 -1.78
C VAL A 502 -16.74 -18.37 -0.61
N ALA A 503 -17.25 -17.15 -0.86
CA ALA A 503 -17.53 -16.21 0.23
C ALA A 503 -18.62 -16.74 1.18
N ASP A 504 -19.68 -17.33 0.62
CA ASP A 504 -20.77 -17.93 1.42
C ASP A 504 -20.27 -19.08 2.29
N VAL A 505 -19.40 -19.92 1.74
CA VAL A 505 -18.77 -21.05 2.44
C VAL A 505 -17.87 -20.56 3.57
N VAL A 506 -17.03 -19.54 3.32
CA VAL A 506 -16.14 -18.97 4.34
C VAL A 506 -16.94 -18.27 5.46
N ASP A 507 -17.98 -17.53 5.10
CA ASP A 507 -18.87 -16.89 6.07
C ASP A 507 -19.53 -17.96 6.96
N LYS A 508 -20.04 -19.05 6.36
CA LYS A 508 -20.65 -20.16 7.09
C LYS A 508 -19.65 -20.91 7.99
N ALA A 509 -18.45 -21.14 7.51
CA ALA A 509 -17.39 -21.75 8.32
C ALA A 509 -17.02 -20.88 9.52
N ASN A 510 -16.97 -19.56 9.34
CA ASN A 510 -16.73 -18.62 10.44
C ASN A 510 -17.89 -18.61 11.47
N GLU A 511 -19.13 -18.72 11.03
CA GLU A 511 -20.28 -18.92 11.92
C GLU A 511 -20.15 -20.21 12.75
N LEU A 512 -19.73 -21.32 12.12
CA LEU A 512 -19.51 -22.60 12.81
C LEU A 512 -18.34 -22.57 13.79
N LEU A 513 -17.27 -21.79 13.54
CA LEU A 513 -16.20 -21.58 14.51
C LEU A 513 -16.68 -20.84 15.75
N GLY A 514 -17.79 -20.11 15.66
CA GLY A 514 -18.48 -19.52 16.78
C GLY A 514 -17.82 -18.26 17.33
N ASP A 515 -18.06 -17.98 18.63
CA ASP A 515 -17.69 -16.71 19.27
C ASP A 515 -16.19 -16.58 19.60
N ASP A 516 -15.34 -17.56 19.27
CA ASP A 516 -13.89 -17.39 19.43
C ASP A 516 -13.35 -16.45 18.35
N ARG A 517 -13.33 -15.16 18.64
CA ARG A 517 -12.86 -14.11 17.74
C ARG A 517 -11.42 -14.30 17.23
N HIS A 518 -10.68 -15.24 17.82
CA HIS A 518 -9.32 -15.54 17.39
C HIS A 518 -9.25 -16.64 16.34
N ALA A 519 -10.31 -17.40 16.15
CA ALA A 519 -10.38 -18.61 15.32
C ALA A 519 -10.97 -18.37 13.91
N ALA A 520 -11.15 -17.15 13.45
CA ALA A 520 -11.79 -16.87 12.16
C ALA A 520 -10.87 -17.10 10.96
N ILE A 521 -11.43 -17.60 9.86
CA ILE A 521 -10.78 -17.82 8.57
C ILE A 521 -10.72 -16.46 7.83
N GLY A 522 -9.51 -15.96 7.58
CA GLY A 522 -9.33 -14.70 6.88
C GLY A 522 -9.57 -14.80 5.36
N PRO A 523 -9.99 -13.71 4.69
CA PRO A 523 -10.33 -13.69 3.28
C PRO A 523 -9.16 -13.97 2.32
N SER A 524 -7.93 -13.67 2.70
CA SER A 524 -6.76 -13.73 1.82
C SER A 524 -6.37 -15.14 1.36
N HIS A 525 -6.85 -16.19 2.05
CA HIS A 525 -6.66 -17.57 1.60
C HIS A 525 -7.18 -17.78 0.17
N PHE A 526 -8.29 -17.11 -0.20
CA PHE A 526 -8.97 -17.25 -1.47
C PHE A 526 -8.82 -16.04 -2.40
N MET A 527 -8.15 -14.96 -1.97
CA MET A 527 -7.91 -13.78 -2.80
C MET A 527 -6.71 -14.00 -3.72
N LYS A 528 -6.84 -14.97 -4.65
CA LYS A 528 -5.78 -15.37 -5.59
C LYS A 528 -6.23 -15.21 -7.04
N SER A 529 -5.34 -14.70 -7.89
CA SER A 529 -5.60 -14.64 -9.34
C SER A 529 -5.77 -16.03 -9.93
N GLY A 530 -6.75 -16.20 -10.83
CA GLY A 530 -7.03 -17.49 -11.47
C GLY A 530 -7.66 -18.53 -10.54
N LEU A 531 -8.40 -18.09 -9.52
CA LEU A 531 -9.13 -18.97 -8.61
C LEU A 531 -10.17 -19.80 -9.39
N ASP A 532 -10.11 -21.12 -9.24
CA ASP A 532 -11.05 -22.10 -9.78
C ASP A 532 -11.43 -23.16 -8.72
N ASP A 533 -12.37 -24.04 -9.04
CA ASP A 533 -12.86 -25.06 -8.10
C ASP A 533 -11.73 -25.96 -7.58
N GLU A 534 -10.78 -26.37 -8.43
CA GLU A 534 -9.64 -27.20 -8.03
C GLU A 534 -8.71 -26.46 -7.06
N THR A 535 -8.47 -25.19 -7.31
CA THR A 535 -7.64 -24.33 -6.43
C THR A 535 -8.34 -24.12 -5.09
N VAL A 536 -9.65 -23.90 -5.07
CA VAL A 536 -10.42 -23.78 -3.82
C VAL A 536 -10.36 -25.06 -3.01
N GLU A 537 -10.59 -26.24 -3.62
CA GLU A 537 -10.50 -27.53 -2.95
C GLU A 537 -9.11 -27.76 -2.34
N ARG A 538 -8.05 -27.43 -3.09
CA ARG A 538 -6.65 -27.53 -2.61
C ARG A 538 -6.39 -26.60 -1.44
N ILE A 539 -6.83 -25.33 -1.50
CA ILE A 539 -6.68 -24.37 -0.40
C ILE A 539 -7.46 -24.83 0.82
N TRP A 540 -8.69 -25.29 0.61
CA TRP A 540 -9.55 -25.77 1.69
C TRP A 540 -8.91 -26.95 2.42
N THR A 541 -8.53 -27.99 1.68
CA THR A 541 -7.98 -29.22 2.23
C THR A 541 -6.63 -29.02 2.91
N HIS A 542 -5.74 -28.21 2.32
CA HIS A 542 -4.35 -28.14 2.76
C HIS A 542 -3.97 -26.87 3.54
N SER A 543 -4.88 -25.90 3.64
CA SER A 543 -4.62 -24.66 4.41
C SER A 543 -5.73 -24.36 5.41
N VAL A 544 -7.00 -24.46 5.01
CA VAL A 544 -8.14 -24.09 5.87
C VAL A 544 -8.46 -25.20 6.87
N LEU A 545 -8.64 -26.44 6.41
CA LEU A 545 -8.96 -27.56 7.32
C LEU A 545 -7.90 -27.78 8.40
N PRO A 546 -6.58 -27.80 8.12
CA PRO A 546 -5.58 -27.89 9.16
C PRO A 546 -5.66 -26.73 10.18
N TYR A 547 -5.93 -25.52 9.71
CA TYR A 547 -6.13 -24.36 10.60
C TYR A 547 -7.38 -24.52 11.49
N VAL A 548 -8.50 -24.97 10.90
CA VAL A 548 -9.73 -25.26 11.65
C VAL A 548 -9.50 -26.37 12.70
N GLU A 549 -8.77 -27.44 12.34
CA GLU A 549 -8.40 -28.53 13.26
C GLU A 549 -7.61 -28.00 14.46
N GLU A 550 -6.66 -27.09 14.22
CA GLU A 550 -5.91 -26.44 15.30
C GLU A 550 -6.81 -25.57 16.19
N CYS A 551 -7.74 -24.81 15.59
CA CYS A 551 -8.72 -24.02 16.34
C CYS A 551 -9.67 -24.87 17.17
N LEU A 552 -10.11 -26.01 16.65
CA LEU A 552 -11.01 -26.97 17.29
C LEU A 552 -10.29 -27.99 18.19
N TYR A 553 -9.08 -27.67 18.65
CA TYR A 553 -8.29 -28.58 19.48
C TYR A 553 -9.13 -29.18 20.64
N GLY A 554 -9.21 -30.53 20.69
CA GLY A 554 -10.05 -31.27 21.63
C GLY A 554 -11.53 -31.44 21.22
N GLN A 555 -11.95 -30.93 20.06
CA GLN A 555 -13.33 -31.04 19.52
C GLN A 555 -13.33 -31.68 18.12
N HIS A 556 -12.57 -32.75 17.93
CA HIS A 556 -12.37 -33.39 16.61
C HIS A 556 -13.66 -33.86 15.93
N ASP A 557 -14.70 -34.16 16.70
CA ASP A 557 -16.00 -34.58 16.16
C ASP A 557 -16.65 -33.48 15.29
N ARG A 558 -16.36 -32.22 15.58
CA ARG A 558 -16.86 -31.07 14.85
C ARG A 558 -16.17 -30.83 13.50
N LEU A 559 -14.99 -31.41 13.27
CA LEU A 559 -14.26 -31.21 12.02
C LEU A 559 -15.07 -31.63 10.80
N SER A 560 -15.96 -32.63 10.95
CA SER A 560 -16.86 -33.08 9.89
C SER A 560 -17.91 -32.03 9.46
N GLU A 561 -18.12 -30.98 10.25
CA GLU A 561 -19.02 -29.86 9.92
C GLU A 561 -18.38 -28.94 8.86
N PHE A 562 -17.05 -28.95 8.77
CA PHE A 562 -16.25 -28.13 7.85
C PHE A 562 -15.92 -28.81 6.52
N ASP A 563 -16.63 -29.88 6.18
CA ASP A 563 -16.55 -30.51 4.88
C ASP A 563 -17.00 -29.53 3.78
N LEU A 564 -16.14 -29.31 2.76
CA LEU A 564 -16.36 -28.30 1.72
C LEU A 564 -17.67 -28.52 0.94
N ASP A 565 -17.96 -29.78 0.58
CA ASP A 565 -19.17 -30.12 -0.19
C ASP A 565 -20.44 -29.88 0.64
N LYS A 566 -20.41 -30.18 1.93
CA LYS A 566 -21.52 -29.92 2.84
C LYS A 566 -21.76 -28.42 3.02
N LEU A 567 -20.69 -27.64 3.24
CA LEU A 567 -20.78 -26.20 3.37
C LEU A 567 -21.31 -25.56 2.08
N ARG A 568 -20.80 -25.99 0.92
CA ARG A 568 -21.26 -25.51 -0.38
C ARG A 568 -22.74 -25.84 -0.62
N ALA A 569 -23.20 -27.04 -0.26
CA ALA A 569 -24.60 -27.43 -0.38
C ALA A 569 -25.53 -26.62 0.54
N SER A 570 -25.05 -26.24 1.73
CA SER A 570 -25.83 -25.45 2.69
C SER A 570 -25.83 -23.94 2.40
N SER A 571 -24.94 -23.46 1.54
CA SER A 571 -24.76 -22.04 1.21
C SER A 571 -25.41 -21.62 -0.11
N GLY A 572 -26.04 -22.54 -0.87
CA GLY A 572 -26.68 -22.25 -2.15
C GLY A 572 -28.02 -21.49 -2.02
N PRO A 573 -28.45 -20.72 -3.05
CA PRO A 573 -29.72 -20.02 -3.04
C PRO A 573 -30.88 -21.01 -3.03
N GLY A 574 -31.37 -21.38 -1.87
CA GLY A 574 -32.42 -22.38 -1.66
C GLY A 574 -32.25 -23.21 -0.37
N ALA A 575 -31.22 -22.98 0.43
CA ALA A 575 -31.09 -23.60 1.74
C ALA A 575 -32.24 -23.12 2.65
N PRO A 576 -33.01 -24.04 3.30
CA PRO A 576 -34.02 -23.61 4.24
C PRO A 576 -33.36 -22.86 5.40
N GLN A 577 -33.79 -21.63 5.63
CA GLN A 577 -33.52 -20.95 6.89
C GLN A 577 -34.10 -21.86 7.99
N ALA A 578 -33.29 -22.23 8.97
CA ALA A 578 -33.77 -22.89 10.15
C ALA A 578 -34.75 -21.90 10.82
N ASP A 579 -36.03 -22.16 10.65
CA ASP A 579 -37.09 -21.46 11.34
C ASP A 579 -36.85 -21.66 12.85
N GLY A 580 -36.42 -20.58 13.50
CA GLY A 580 -36.46 -20.52 14.95
C GLY A 580 -37.93 -20.69 15.38
N GLU A 581 -38.24 -21.81 16.01
CA GLU A 581 -39.52 -21.99 16.68
C GLU A 581 -39.76 -20.81 17.63
N PRO A 582 -40.91 -20.13 17.49
CA PRO A 582 -41.31 -19.13 18.48
C PRO A 582 -41.62 -19.84 19.82
N PRO A 583 -41.30 -19.24 20.97
CA PRO A 583 -41.61 -19.83 22.26
C PRO A 583 -43.14 -19.96 22.40
N ASP A 584 -43.56 -21.16 22.78
CA ASP A 584 -44.94 -21.57 23.03
C ASP A 584 -45.61 -20.63 24.06
N GLU A 585 -46.52 -19.80 23.60
CA GLU A 585 -47.51 -19.08 24.43
C GLU A 585 -48.69 -19.99 24.69
N HIS A 586 -48.62 -20.84 25.69
CA HIS A 586 -49.83 -21.34 26.38
C HIS A 586 -49.50 -21.78 27.81
N ALA A 587 -49.71 -20.86 28.76
CA ALA A 587 -49.94 -21.21 30.14
C ALA A 587 -51.41 -20.87 30.50
N PRO A 588 -52.15 -21.78 31.10
CA PRO A 588 -53.51 -21.50 31.51
C PRO A 588 -53.57 -20.70 32.83
N THR A 589 -54.46 -19.75 32.86
CA THR A 589 -54.87 -18.97 34.01
C THR A 589 -55.50 -19.85 35.08
N GLY A 590 -55.15 -19.61 36.34
CA GLY A 590 -55.85 -20.16 37.52
C GLY A 590 -55.41 -19.49 38.83
N ALA A 591 -56.22 -18.64 39.25
CA ALA A 591 -56.58 -17.92 40.44
C ALA A 591 -55.95 -18.23 41.80
N ASP A 592 -55.82 -17.14 42.56
CA ASP A 592 -56.05 -16.93 44.03
C ASP A 592 -55.01 -17.36 45.07
N GLY A 593 -54.62 -16.39 45.90
CA GLY A 593 -54.09 -16.60 47.23
C GLY A 593 -53.03 -15.60 47.69
N GLU A 594 -53.52 -14.62 48.41
CA GLU A 594 -52.80 -13.54 49.11
C GLU A 594 -51.86 -14.02 50.25
N PRO A 595 -51.18 -13.14 50.97
CA PRO A 595 -49.81 -13.28 51.39
C PRO A 595 -49.63 -13.68 52.87
N ARG A 596 -48.46 -14.18 53.23
CA ARG A 596 -48.00 -14.17 54.62
C ARG A 596 -46.57 -13.72 54.79
N VAL A 597 -46.46 -12.66 55.54
CA VAL A 597 -45.32 -12.09 56.25
C VAL A 597 -44.94 -13.00 57.43
N GLU A 598 -43.66 -13.15 57.72
CA GLU A 598 -43.03 -13.23 59.04
C GLU A 598 -41.55 -13.49 58.83
N GLN A 599 -40.69 -12.56 59.15
CA GLN A 599 -40.05 -12.10 60.39
C GLN A 599 -39.04 -13.09 60.98
N ASP A 600 -37.84 -12.55 61.04
CA ASP A 600 -36.88 -12.56 62.15
C ASP A 600 -36.19 -13.87 62.62
N ARG A 601 -34.89 -13.83 62.60
CA ARG A 601 -33.95 -13.79 63.77
C ARG A 601 -32.55 -14.24 63.35
N GLU A 602 -31.58 -13.31 63.44
CA GLU A 602 -30.61 -13.12 64.54
C GLU A 602 -29.99 -14.42 65.04
N ALA A 603 -28.69 -14.63 64.94
CA ALA A 603 -27.68 -14.14 65.84
C ALA A 603 -26.44 -15.05 65.80
N ARG A 604 -25.27 -14.45 65.78
CA ARG A 604 -24.11 -14.76 66.67
C ARG A 604 -23.44 -16.12 66.48
N GLU A 605 -22.12 -16.29 66.51
CA GLU A 605 -20.99 -15.66 67.19
C GLU A 605 -19.70 -16.27 66.63
N ASP A 606 -18.69 -15.45 66.49
CA ASP A 606 -17.26 -15.73 66.54
C ASP A 606 -16.89 -16.26 67.94
N PRO A 607 -15.71 -16.75 68.30
CA PRO A 607 -14.37 -16.65 67.74
C PRO A 607 -13.44 -17.86 68.03
N GLY A 608 -12.16 -17.73 67.62
CA GLY A 608 -11.05 -18.40 68.30
C GLY A 608 -10.00 -18.97 67.33
N ASP A 609 -8.97 -18.25 67.09
CA ASP A 609 -7.64 -18.20 67.75
C ASP A 609 -6.78 -19.48 67.59
N GLY A 610 -5.54 -19.27 67.29
CA GLY A 610 -4.46 -20.25 67.48
C GLY A 610 -3.52 -20.39 66.27
N SER A 611 -2.65 -19.48 65.99
CA SER A 611 -1.23 -19.33 66.28
C SER A 611 -0.33 -20.56 65.93
N VAL A 612 0.83 -20.19 65.40
CA VAL A 612 2.20 -20.71 65.59
C VAL A 612 2.86 -21.48 64.42
N ALA A 613 3.69 -20.75 63.75
CA ALA A 613 5.15 -20.94 63.56
C ALA A 613 5.72 -22.12 62.75
N GLY A 614 6.52 -21.76 61.77
CA GLY A 614 7.92 -22.11 61.80
C GLY A 614 8.40 -23.07 60.70
N ARG A 615 8.94 -22.59 59.67
CA ARG A 615 10.34 -22.61 59.18
C ARG A 615 10.47 -22.14 57.75
#